data_668e205e1c7e7b4ac171369a3d91ccf1
#
_entry.id   668e205e1c7e7b4ac171369a3d91ccf1
#
_cell.length_a   1.000
_cell.length_b   1.000
_cell.length_c   1.000
_cell.angle_alpha   90.00
_cell.angle_beta   90.00
_cell.angle_gamma   90.00
#
_symmetry.space_group_name_H-M   'P 1'
#
loop_
_entity.id
_entity.type
_entity.pdbx_description
1 polymer ?
#
loop_
_entity_poly.entity_id
_entity_poly.type
_entity_poly.pdbx_seq_one_letter_code
_entity_poly.pdbx_strand_id
1 'polypeptide(L)'
;MLLRTEKLSKSFNGVYALSNINFEVEAGEVHGLVGENGAGKSTLIKMLTGVYSIDEGTVFWEDQPVKIPNPSQSRTLGINVVHQDRTLIPAFDGVENAYLGREYPHKGMQVDWKIMWETVEKTRDELGIELDLSKMAIELSPPLCRF
;
A
#
# COMPACT_ATOMS: atom_id res chain seq x y z
N MET A 1 11.73 3.22 -17.40
CA MET A 1 10.45 3.67 -16.81
C MET A 1 10.11 2.73 -15.66
N LEU A 2 9.77 3.23 -14.45
CA LEU A 2 9.36 2.36 -13.34
C LEU A 2 7.89 1.97 -13.45
N LEU A 3 7.01 2.96 -13.59
CA LEU A 3 5.58 2.77 -13.73
C LEU A 3 5.06 3.59 -14.91
N ARG A 4 4.25 2.98 -15.75
CA ARG A 4 3.58 3.67 -16.85
C ARG A 4 2.16 3.11 -17.03
N THR A 5 1.22 3.99 -17.32
CA THR A 5 -0.14 3.59 -17.68
C THR A 5 -0.49 4.12 -19.07
N GLU A 6 -1.22 3.32 -19.84
CA GLU A 6 -1.72 3.70 -21.14
C GLU A 6 -3.24 3.57 -21.20
N LYS A 7 -3.90 4.68 -21.53
CA LYS A 7 -5.37 4.79 -21.73
C LYS A 7 -6.18 4.17 -20.57
N LEU A 8 -5.69 4.34 -19.35
CA LEU A 8 -6.30 3.75 -18.16
C LEU A 8 -7.67 4.37 -17.92
N SER A 9 -8.73 3.56 -17.85
CA SER A 9 -10.09 4.02 -17.62
C SER A 9 -10.77 3.20 -16.51
N LYS A 10 -11.63 3.88 -15.75
CA LYS A 10 -12.46 3.28 -14.71
C LYS A 10 -13.81 3.96 -14.67
N SER A 11 -14.87 3.16 -14.72
CA SER A 11 -16.23 3.61 -14.54
C SER A 11 -16.91 2.97 -13.33
N PHE A 12 -17.85 3.67 -12.73
CA PHE A 12 -18.75 3.17 -11.70
C PHE A 12 -20.19 3.49 -12.11
N ASN A 13 -21.00 2.46 -12.23
CA ASN A 13 -22.41 2.61 -12.64
C ASN A 13 -22.59 3.45 -13.93
N GLY A 14 -21.69 3.26 -14.90
CA GLY A 14 -21.73 3.97 -16.18
C GLY A 14 -21.14 5.40 -16.16
N VAL A 15 -20.66 5.87 -15.01
CA VAL A 15 -19.98 7.17 -14.89
C VAL A 15 -18.47 6.96 -14.81
N TYR A 16 -17.71 7.60 -15.70
CA TYR A 16 -16.26 7.53 -15.68
C TYR A 16 -15.68 8.33 -14.51
N ALA A 17 -14.95 7.64 -13.65
CA ALA A 17 -14.12 8.25 -12.62
C ALA A 17 -12.72 8.59 -13.16
N LEU A 18 -12.25 7.81 -14.16
CA LEU A 18 -11.03 8.04 -14.92
C LEU A 18 -11.31 7.69 -16.39
N SER A 19 -10.79 8.46 -17.32
CA SER A 19 -10.95 8.20 -18.74
C SER A 19 -9.64 8.49 -19.50
N ASN A 20 -9.09 7.47 -20.16
CA ASN A 20 -7.89 7.55 -21.00
C ASN A 20 -6.66 8.16 -20.30
N ILE A 21 -6.42 7.83 -19.04
CA ILE A 21 -5.31 8.38 -18.26
C ILE A 21 -3.98 7.74 -18.69
N ASN A 22 -3.05 8.59 -19.08
CA ASN A 22 -1.65 8.24 -19.25
C ASN A 22 -0.86 8.87 -18.11
N PHE A 23 -0.05 8.08 -17.43
CA PHE A 23 0.69 8.47 -16.24
C PHE A 23 2.02 7.74 -16.23
N GLU A 24 3.10 8.42 -15.89
CA GLU A 24 4.46 7.90 -15.95
C GLU A 24 5.24 8.32 -14.71
N VAL A 25 6.04 7.41 -14.17
CA VAL A 25 6.94 7.65 -13.03
C VAL A 25 8.27 6.96 -13.30
N GLU A 26 9.37 7.69 -13.16
CA GLU A 26 10.71 7.14 -13.26
C GLU A 26 11.20 6.55 -11.92
N ALA A 27 12.18 5.67 -11.99
CA ALA A 27 12.83 5.17 -10.79
C ALA A 27 13.57 6.30 -10.04
N GLY A 28 13.36 6.38 -8.73
CA GLY A 28 13.93 7.43 -7.89
C GLY A 28 13.23 8.79 -7.95
N GLU A 29 12.15 8.90 -8.73
CA GLU A 29 11.36 10.13 -8.85
C GLU A 29 10.41 10.30 -7.67
N VAL A 30 10.23 11.55 -7.22
CA VAL A 30 9.12 11.98 -6.35
C VAL A 30 8.07 12.66 -7.21
N HIS A 31 6.98 11.97 -7.45
CA HIS A 31 5.91 12.43 -8.35
C HIS A 31 4.69 12.90 -7.58
N GLY A 32 4.30 14.16 -7.73
CA GLY A 32 3.12 14.76 -7.09
C GLY A 32 1.85 14.58 -7.92
N LEU A 33 0.84 13.88 -7.38
CA LEU A 33 -0.48 13.76 -8.00
C LEU A 33 -1.42 14.84 -7.47
N VAL A 34 -1.64 15.89 -8.26
CA VAL A 34 -2.41 17.09 -7.87
C VAL A 34 -3.72 17.16 -8.65
N GLY A 35 -4.75 17.75 -8.06
CA GLY A 35 -6.06 17.95 -8.69
C GLY A 35 -7.15 18.19 -7.65
N GLU A 36 -8.30 18.63 -8.10
CA GLU A 36 -9.48 18.90 -7.27
C GLU A 36 -10.03 17.64 -6.58
N ASN A 37 -10.90 17.83 -5.58
CA ASN A 37 -11.63 16.72 -4.99
C ASN A 37 -12.55 16.11 -6.05
N GLY A 38 -12.54 14.78 -6.15
CA GLY A 38 -13.28 14.07 -7.21
C GLY A 38 -12.55 13.91 -8.54
N ALA A 39 -11.36 14.49 -8.74
CA ALA A 39 -10.59 14.36 -9.99
C ALA A 39 -10.05 12.94 -10.29
N GLY A 40 -10.41 11.93 -9.50
CA GLY A 40 -10.01 10.54 -9.75
C GLY A 40 -8.68 10.12 -9.12
N LYS A 41 -7.95 10.99 -8.39
CA LYS A 41 -6.65 10.66 -7.77
C LYS A 41 -6.68 9.38 -6.95
N SER A 42 -7.62 9.28 -6.03
CA SER A 42 -7.80 8.09 -5.17
C SER A 42 -8.22 6.85 -5.97
N THR A 43 -8.95 7.04 -7.07
CA THR A 43 -9.33 5.95 -7.97
C THR A 43 -8.10 5.39 -8.69
N LEU A 44 -7.22 6.26 -9.20
CA LEU A 44 -5.95 5.85 -9.81
C LEU A 44 -5.10 5.05 -8.82
N ILE A 45 -4.89 5.56 -7.62
CA ILE A 45 -4.13 4.86 -6.57
C ILE A 45 -4.76 3.49 -6.26
N LYS A 46 -6.08 3.42 -6.10
CA LYS A 46 -6.80 2.16 -5.82
C LYS A 46 -6.71 1.14 -6.97
N MET A 47 -6.60 1.60 -8.22
CA MET A 47 -6.36 0.72 -9.38
C MET A 47 -4.93 0.19 -9.37
N LEU A 48 -3.94 1.05 -9.16
CA LEU A 48 -2.52 0.67 -9.10
C LEU A 48 -2.20 -0.24 -7.90
N THR A 49 -2.99 -0.14 -6.83
CA THR A 49 -2.86 -1.01 -5.65
C THR A 49 -3.77 -2.25 -5.68
N GLY A 50 -4.49 -2.49 -6.78
CA GLY A 50 -5.33 -3.67 -6.97
C GLY A 50 -6.62 -3.70 -6.12
N VAL A 51 -7.00 -2.57 -5.51
CA VAL A 51 -8.28 -2.43 -4.80
C VAL A 51 -9.45 -2.32 -5.78
N TYR A 52 -9.22 -1.64 -6.91
CA TYR A 52 -10.18 -1.57 -8.00
C TYR A 52 -9.63 -2.25 -9.26
N SER A 53 -10.48 -2.99 -9.95
CA SER A 53 -10.17 -3.53 -11.27
C SER A 53 -10.01 -2.40 -12.29
N ILE A 54 -9.14 -2.61 -13.24
CA ILE A 54 -8.99 -1.77 -14.43
C ILE A 54 -10.05 -2.19 -15.44
N ASP A 55 -10.83 -1.24 -15.97
CA ASP A 55 -11.85 -1.54 -16.99
C ASP A 55 -11.22 -1.51 -18.38
N GLU A 56 -10.39 -0.50 -18.67
CA GLU A 56 -9.67 -0.34 -19.94
C GLU A 56 -8.26 0.18 -19.72
N GLY A 57 -7.38 -0.10 -20.66
CA GLY A 57 -5.99 0.33 -20.66
C GLY A 57 -5.03 -0.69 -20.07
N THR A 58 -3.77 -0.32 -19.97
CA THR A 58 -2.68 -1.21 -19.54
C THR A 58 -1.78 -0.50 -18.53
N VAL A 59 -1.35 -1.23 -17.53
CA VAL A 59 -0.30 -0.82 -16.59
C VAL A 59 0.99 -1.54 -16.95
N PHE A 60 2.08 -0.80 -16.98
CA PHE A 60 3.42 -1.32 -17.17
C PHE A 60 4.24 -1.07 -15.90
N TRP A 61 4.93 -2.09 -15.44
CA TRP A 61 5.87 -2.05 -14.34
C TRP A 61 7.24 -2.49 -14.84
N GLU A 62 8.25 -1.64 -14.67
CA GLU A 62 9.59 -1.87 -15.23
C GLU A 62 9.53 -2.22 -16.74
N ASP A 63 8.78 -1.43 -17.49
CA ASP A 63 8.52 -1.59 -18.91
C ASP A 63 7.80 -2.88 -19.35
N GLN A 64 7.37 -3.72 -18.41
CA GLN A 64 6.61 -4.94 -18.69
C GLN A 64 5.11 -4.74 -18.39
N PRO A 65 4.20 -5.18 -19.28
CA PRO A 65 2.78 -5.11 -19.01
C PRO A 65 2.40 -6.05 -17.85
N VAL A 66 1.69 -5.52 -16.87
CA VAL A 66 1.31 -6.27 -15.66
C VAL A 66 -0.19 -6.22 -15.42
N LYS A 67 -0.70 -7.26 -14.76
CA LYS A 67 -2.07 -7.28 -14.22
C LYS A 67 -2.02 -7.17 -12.71
N ILE A 68 -2.85 -6.32 -12.15
CA ILE A 68 -2.95 -6.08 -10.71
C ILE A 68 -4.38 -6.40 -10.25
N PRO A 69 -4.75 -7.69 -10.16
CA PRO A 69 -6.11 -8.10 -9.84
C PRO A 69 -6.48 -7.90 -8.36
N ASN A 70 -5.51 -7.78 -7.49
CA ASN A 70 -5.71 -7.65 -6.05
C ASN A 70 -4.50 -7.02 -5.35
N PRO A 71 -4.64 -6.56 -4.08
CA PRO A 71 -3.55 -5.92 -3.34
C PRO A 71 -2.33 -6.82 -3.06
N SER A 72 -2.52 -8.14 -3.03
CA SER A 72 -1.39 -9.06 -2.85
C SER A 72 -0.46 -9.00 -4.06
N GLN A 73 -1.01 -9.00 -5.27
CA GLN A 73 -0.22 -8.88 -6.50
C GLN A 73 0.48 -7.53 -6.61
N SER A 74 -0.17 -6.43 -6.21
CA SER A 74 0.46 -5.11 -6.12
C SER A 74 1.70 -5.15 -5.22
N ARG A 75 1.58 -5.71 -4.02
CA ARG A 75 2.72 -5.87 -3.09
C ARG A 75 3.85 -6.74 -3.67
N THR A 76 3.53 -7.80 -4.38
CA THR A 76 4.53 -8.66 -5.04
C THR A 76 5.33 -7.91 -6.09
N LEU A 77 4.72 -6.95 -6.78
CA LEU A 77 5.39 -6.04 -7.71
C LEU A 77 6.23 -4.96 -7.01
N GLY A 78 6.11 -4.82 -5.68
CA GLY A 78 6.76 -3.75 -4.92
C GLY A 78 5.93 -2.46 -4.82
N ILE A 79 4.70 -2.45 -5.33
CA ILE A 79 3.79 -1.29 -5.24
C ILE A 79 3.09 -1.34 -3.88
N ASN A 80 3.44 -0.40 -3.01
CA ASN A 80 2.84 -0.27 -1.69
C ASN A 80 2.13 1.07 -1.56
N VAL A 81 1.19 1.16 -0.62
CA VAL A 81 0.42 2.37 -0.33
C VAL A 81 0.39 2.65 1.16
N VAL A 82 0.55 3.92 1.51
CA VAL A 82 0.27 4.42 2.85
C VAL A 82 -1.06 5.18 2.78
N HIS A 83 -2.07 4.67 3.48
CA HIS A 83 -3.39 5.30 3.51
C HIS A 83 -3.40 6.49 4.46
N GLN A 84 -4.26 7.46 4.18
CA GLN A 84 -4.46 8.64 5.02
C GLN A 84 -5.09 8.27 6.37
N ASP A 85 -6.00 7.29 6.36
CA ASP A 85 -6.62 6.77 7.57
C ASP A 85 -5.71 5.75 8.25
N ARG A 86 -5.67 5.80 9.58
CA ARG A 86 -4.92 4.83 10.37
C ARG A 86 -5.65 3.49 10.34
N THR A 87 -5.01 2.49 9.77
CA THR A 87 -5.54 1.12 9.67
C THR A 87 -4.99 0.20 10.75
N LEU A 88 -4.39 0.77 11.82
CA LEU A 88 -3.89 0.00 12.94
C LEU A 88 -5.04 -0.51 13.83
N ILE A 89 -4.91 -1.74 14.31
CA ILE A 89 -5.79 -2.27 15.34
C ILE A 89 -5.30 -1.75 16.69
N PRO A 90 -6.10 -0.95 17.41
CA PRO A 90 -5.64 -0.25 18.61
C PRO A 90 -5.16 -1.19 19.74
N ALA A 91 -5.76 -2.38 19.85
CA ALA A 91 -5.47 -3.38 20.88
C ALA A 91 -4.27 -4.28 20.54
N PHE A 92 -3.70 -4.17 19.34
CA PHE A 92 -2.55 -4.94 18.90
C PHE A 92 -1.26 -4.16 19.18
N ASP A 93 -0.18 -4.89 19.44
CA ASP A 93 1.16 -4.33 19.53
C ASP A 93 1.75 -3.99 18.14
N GLY A 94 2.98 -3.51 18.12
CA GLY A 94 3.65 -3.13 16.87
C GLY A 94 3.91 -4.31 15.95
N VAL A 95 4.21 -5.49 16.52
CA VAL A 95 4.51 -6.70 15.74
C VAL A 95 3.24 -7.30 15.16
N GLU A 96 2.17 -7.41 15.95
CA GLU A 96 0.87 -7.88 15.48
C GLU A 96 0.33 -6.99 14.36
N ASN A 97 0.40 -5.67 14.51
CA ASN A 97 -0.01 -4.73 13.48
C ASN A 97 0.84 -4.84 12.20
N ALA A 98 2.16 -5.05 12.32
CA ALA A 98 3.05 -5.21 11.17
C ALA A 98 2.75 -6.48 10.35
N TYR A 99 2.18 -7.50 10.97
CA TYR A 99 1.80 -8.75 10.32
C TYR A 99 0.36 -8.80 9.83
N LEU A 100 -0.44 -7.75 10.02
CA LEU A 100 -1.82 -7.72 9.49
C LEU A 100 -1.85 -7.93 7.97
N GLY A 101 -2.62 -8.94 7.53
CA GLY A 101 -2.77 -9.29 6.12
C GLY A 101 -1.53 -9.94 5.48
N ARG A 102 -0.60 -10.44 6.27
CA ARG A 102 0.55 -11.25 5.84
C ARG A 102 0.40 -12.70 6.33
N GLU A 103 1.18 -13.59 5.73
CA GLU A 103 1.31 -14.95 6.28
C GLU A 103 2.13 -14.91 7.56
N TYR A 104 1.62 -15.58 8.59
CA TYR A 104 2.33 -15.74 9.85
C TYR A 104 3.39 -16.84 9.71
N PRO A 105 4.63 -16.64 10.18
CA PRO A 105 5.59 -17.72 10.24
C PRO A 105 5.12 -18.80 11.24
N HIS A 106 5.32 -20.07 10.91
CA HIS A 106 4.89 -21.18 11.73
C HIS A 106 6.05 -22.08 12.13
N LYS A 107 5.99 -22.56 13.38
CA LYS A 107 6.83 -23.66 13.87
C LYS A 107 5.92 -24.86 14.15
N GLY A 108 5.83 -25.75 13.17
CA GLY A 108 4.83 -26.82 13.19
C GLY A 108 3.41 -26.26 13.07
N MET A 109 2.53 -26.53 14.06
CA MET A 109 1.14 -26.05 14.08
C MET A 109 0.96 -24.70 14.82
N GLN A 110 2.04 -24.13 15.35
CA GLN A 110 1.96 -22.89 16.14
C GLN A 110 2.61 -21.73 15.40
N VAL A 111 2.13 -20.51 15.64
CA VAL A 111 2.75 -19.29 15.14
C VAL A 111 4.12 -19.10 15.79
N ASP A 112 5.13 -18.81 15.00
CA ASP A 112 6.47 -18.51 15.50
C ASP A 112 6.61 -17.02 15.82
N TRP A 113 6.18 -16.65 16.99
CA TRP A 113 6.23 -15.27 17.50
C TRP A 113 7.67 -14.73 17.54
N LYS A 114 8.66 -15.61 17.78
CA LYS A 114 10.06 -15.19 17.84
C LYS A 114 10.52 -14.66 16.49
N ILE A 115 10.24 -15.38 15.41
CA ILE A 115 10.56 -14.95 14.06
C ILE A 115 9.84 -13.66 13.69
N MET A 116 8.57 -13.53 14.11
CA MET A 116 7.81 -12.29 13.88
C MET A 116 8.50 -11.09 14.53
N TRP A 117 8.85 -11.20 15.80
CA TRP A 117 9.55 -10.15 16.54
C TRP A 117 10.88 -9.78 15.89
N GLU A 118 11.76 -10.76 15.68
CA GLU A 118 13.08 -10.56 15.05
C GLU A 118 12.97 -9.87 13.69
N THR A 119 11.96 -10.24 12.89
CA THR A 119 11.74 -9.65 11.55
C THR A 119 11.32 -8.18 11.64
N VAL A 120 10.39 -7.85 12.54
CA VAL A 120 9.90 -6.47 12.67
C VAL A 120 10.94 -5.57 13.33
N GLU A 121 11.65 -6.07 14.36
CA GLU A 121 12.77 -5.34 14.98
C GLU A 121 13.87 -5.00 13.97
N LYS A 122 14.27 -5.98 13.17
CA LYS A 122 15.26 -5.76 12.12
C LYS A 122 14.79 -4.68 11.13
N THR A 123 13.55 -4.75 10.69
CA THR A 123 12.98 -3.73 9.77
C THR A 123 12.93 -2.34 10.42
N ARG A 124 12.53 -2.26 11.69
CA ARG A 124 12.53 -1.00 12.45
C ARG A 124 13.93 -0.38 12.51
N ASP A 125 14.94 -1.21 12.81
CA ASP A 125 16.32 -0.78 12.94
C ASP A 125 16.93 -0.36 11.60
N GLU A 126 16.65 -1.10 10.52
CA GLU A 126 17.04 -0.73 9.15
C GLU A 126 16.44 0.60 8.70
N LEU A 127 15.23 0.92 9.15
CA LEU A 127 14.55 2.19 8.85
C LEU A 127 14.96 3.32 9.81
N GLY A 128 15.74 3.05 10.86
CA GLY A 128 16.12 4.02 11.86
C GLY A 128 14.95 4.59 12.67
N ILE A 129 13.90 3.78 12.87
CA ILE A 129 12.69 4.21 13.57
C ILE A 129 12.82 3.92 15.06
N GLU A 130 12.72 4.94 15.91
CA GLU A 130 12.62 4.79 17.35
C GLU A 130 11.17 4.49 17.76
N LEU A 131 10.83 3.21 17.83
CA LEU A 131 9.49 2.74 18.18
C LEU A 131 9.58 1.57 19.17
N ASP A 132 8.86 1.65 20.27
CA ASP A 132 8.66 0.54 21.19
C ASP A 132 7.57 -0.39 20.64
N LEU A 133 7.99 -1.50 20.05
CA LEU A 133 7.10 -2.46 19.39
C LEU A 133 6.22 -3.23 20.37
N SER A 134 6.55 -3.24 21.69
CA SER A 134 5.80 -3.95 22.72
C SER A 134 4.54 -3.20 23.16
N LYS A 135 4.43 -1.91 22.83
CA LYS A 135 3.26 -1.10 23.18
C LYS A 135 2.11 -1.36 22.22
N MET A 136 0.90 -1.33 22.77
CA MET A 136 -0.31 -1.35 21.95
C MET A 136 -0.40 -0.09 21.08
N ALA A 137 -0.96 -0.22 19.87
CA ALA A 137 -1.07 0.90 18.95
C ALA A 137 -1.84 2.10 19.52
N ILE A 138 -2.79 1.84 20.44
CA ILE A 138 -3.52 2.90 21.15
C ILE A 138 -2.60 3.77 22.04
N GLU A 139 -1.54 3.19 22.59
CA GLU A 139 -0.56 3.88 23.45
C GLU A 139 0.46 4.67 22.65
N LEU A 140 0.66 4.28 21.37
CA LEU A 140 1.57 4.90 20.43
C LEU A 140 0.94 6.08 19.69
N SER A 141 -0.27 6.50 20.06
CA SER A 141 -0.94 7.65 19.44
C SER A 141 -0.01 8.87 19.49
N PRO A 142 0.46 9.38 18.34
CA PRO A 142 1.29 10.57 18.35
C PRO A 142 0.49 11.75 18.89
N PRO A 143 1.10 12.66 19.64
CA PRO A 143 0.49 13.92 20.05
C PRO A 143 0.18 14.86 18.86
N LEU A 144 0.37 14.42 17.63
CA LEU A 144 0.44 15.22 16.40
C LEU A 144 -0.69 14.95 15.39
N CYS A 145 -1.93 14.77 15.82
CA CYS A 145 -3.09 14.88 14.91
C CYS A 145 -4.25 15.59 15.62
N ARG A 146 -3.98 16.81 16.10
CA ARG A 146 -5.00 17.84 16.24
C ARG A 146 -4.68 18.90 15.18
N PHE A 147 -5.17 18.66 13.97
CA PHE A 147 -5.47 19.71 12.98
C PHE A 147 -6.69 19.26 12.19
#